data_bfa2b35c5cf3b06377c8f7f960830e89
#
_entry.id   bfa2b35c5cf3b06377c8f7f960830e89
#
_cell.length_a   1.000
_cell.length_b   1.000
_cell.length_c   1.000
_cell.angle_alpha   90.00
_cell.angle_beta   90.00
_cell.angle_gamma   90.00
#
_symmetry.space_group_name_H-M   'P 1'
#
loop_
_entity.id
_entity.type
_entity.pdbx_description
1 polymer ?
#
loop_
_entity_poly.entity_id
_entity_poly.type
_entity_poly.pdbx_seq_one_letter_code
_entity_poly.pdbx_strand_id
1 'polypeptide(L)'
;MKRPILAVSIVLALAGSAAAECYADFKVKRDDPLTLRYGVSQVSDANCSPDAAAGELAPRLASDGWTLLTVLSTFGPEGLEERKASAGEFFLRY
;
A
#
# COMPACT_ATOMS: atom_id res chain seq x y z
N MET A 1 -33.88 -29.08 -9.75
CA MET A 1 -33.33 -28.37 -10.85
C MET A 1 -32.99 -26.97 -10.63
N LYS A 2 -33.44 -26.31 -9.63
CA LYS A 2 -33.17 -24.94 -9.45
C LYS A 2 -32.01 -24.65 -8.57
N ARG A 3 -31.44 -25.65 -7.97
CA ARG A 3 -30.38 -25.45 -7.00
C ARG A 3 -29.14 -24.78 -7.55
N PRO A 4 -28.70 -25.04 -8.75
CA PRO A 4 -27.40 -24.50 -9.19
C PRO A 4 -27.31 -22.99 -9.22
N ILE A 5 -28.40 -22.35 -9.23
CA ILE A 5 -28.41 -20.88 -9.31
C ILE A 5 -27.79 -20.23 -8.10
N LEU A 6 -27.92 -20.83 -6.95
CA LEU A 6 -27.44 -20.22 -5.70
C LEU A 6 -25.94 -20.12 -5.61
N ALA A 7 -25.23 -21.06 -6.19
CA ALA A 7 -23.79 -21.07 -6.12
C ALA A 7 -23.14 -19.88 -6.81
N VAL A 8 -23.77 -19.37 -7.83
CA VAL A 8 -23.20 -18.27 -8.61
C VAL A 8 -23.11 -16.99 -7.79
N SER A 9 -24.12 -16.72 -6.98
CA SER A 9 -24.14 -15.51 -6.18
C SER A 9 -22.99 -15.44 -5.21
N ILE A 10 -22.61 -16.54 -4.62
CA ILE A 10 -21.55 -16.59 -3.63
C ILE A 10 -20.20 -16.23 -4.26
N VAL A 11 -19.95 -16.71 -5.45
CA VAL A 11 -18.69 -16.44 -6.14
C VAL A 11 -18.52 -14.96 -6.42
N LEU A 12 -19.57 -14.28 -6.79
CA LEU A 12 -19.52 -12.85 -7.07
C LEU A 12 -19.16 -12.05 -5.84
N ALA A 13 -19.67 -12.43 -4.69
CA ALA A 13 -19.36 -11.71 -3.46
C ALA A 13 -17.88 -11.79 -3.10
N LEU A 14 -17.28 -12.94 -3.29
CA LEU A 14 -15.85 -13.12 -3.01
C LEU A 14 -14.99 -12.32 -3.96
N ALA A 15 -15.35 -12.26 -5.21
CA ALA A 15 -14.58 -11.49 -6.18
C ALA A 15 -14.59 -10.00 -5.84
N GLY A 16 -15.70 -9.48 -5.34
CA GLY A 16 -15.78 -8.09 -4.94
C GLY A 16 -14.86 -7.75 -3.80
N SER A 17 -14.71 -8.64 -2.82
CA SER A 17 -13.82 -8.38 -1.68
C SER A 17 -12.37 -8.31 -2.08
N ALA A 18 -11.95 -9.09 -3.07
CA ALA A 18 -10.56 -9.17 -3.45
C ALA A 18 -10.04 -7.88 -4.08
N ALA A 19 -10.91 -6.96 -4.45
CA ALA A 19 -10.51 -5.75 -5.16
C ALA A 19 -10.11 -4.59 -4.25
N ALA A 20 -10.11 -4.79 -2.93
CA ALA A 20 -10.00 -3.68 -1.99
C ALA A 20 -8.59 -3.34 -1.52
N GLU A 21 -7.55 -3.93 -2.10
CA GLU A 21 -6.19 -3.66 -1.68
C GLU A 21 -5.75 -2.25 -2.05
N CYS A 22 -5.04 -1.61 -1.12
CA CYS A 22 -4.53 -0.27 -1.33
C CYS A 22 -3.05 -0.20 -0.95
N TYR A 23 -2.31 0.57 -1.75
CA TYR A 23 -0.87 0.76 -1.56
C TYR A 23 -0.57 2.25 -1.61
N ALA A 24 0.58 2.62 -1.06
CA ALA A 24 1.02 4.01 -1.09
C ALA A 24 2.49 4.06 -1.46
N ASP A 25 2.88 5.06 -2.23
CA ASP A 25 4.29 5.34 -2.44
C ASP A 25 4.66 6.61 -1.68
N PHE A 26 5.91 6.67 -1.21
CA PHE A 26 6.29 7.69 -0.25
C PHE A 26 7.79 7.97 -0.32
N LYS A 27 8.18 9.09 0.28
CA LYS A 27 9.58 9.43 0.46
C LYS A 27 9.89 9.53 1.94
N VAL A 28 11.06 9.04 2.30
CA VAL A 28 11.55 9.00 3.69
C VAL A 28 12.97 9.52 3.74
N LYS A 29 13.38 9.93 4.93
CA LYS A 29 14.76 10.33 5.17
C LYS A 29 15.29 9.71 6.45
N ARG A 30 16.61 9.65 6.53
CA ARG A 30 17.33 9.32 7.75
C ARG A 30 18.49 10.31 7.82
N ASP A 31 18.79 10.78 9.03
CA ASP A 31 19.87 11.75 9.24
C ASP A 31 21.16 11.07 9.69
N ASP A 32 22.27 11.79 9.60
CA ASP A 32 23.60 11.40 10.10
C ASP A 32 24.16 10.12 9.46
N PRO A 33 24.38 10.07 8.17
CA PRO A 33 24.26 11.13 7.17
C PRO A 33 22.86 11.18 6.59
N LEU A 34 22.53 12.30 5.98
CA LEU A 34 21.24 12.46 5.34
C LEU A 34 21.08 11.47 4.19
N THR A 35 20.07 10.65 4.28
CA THR A 35 19.78 9.62 3.28
C THR A 35 18.31 9.71 2.91
N LEU A 36 18.04 9.73 1.61
CA LEU A 36 16.68 9.79 1.10
C LEU A 36 16.35 8.49 0.37
N ARG A 37 15.10 8.03 0.56
CA ARG A 37 14.66 6.81 -0.12
C ARG A 37 13.21 6.96 -0.58
N TYR A 38 12.88 6.22 -1.60
CA TYR A 38 11.53 6.10 -2.13
C TYR A 38 11.05 4.68 -1.85
N GLY A 39 9.82 4.54 -1.38
CA GLY A 39 9.29 3.22 -1.06
C GLY A 39 7.84 3.06 -1.42
N VAL A 40 7.38 1.82 -1.35
CA VAL A 40 6.00 1.42 -1.59
C VAL A 40 5.59 0.47 -0.48
N SER A 41 4.42 0.69 0.11
CA SER A 41 3.90 -0.19 1.15
C SER A 41 2.41 -0.38 1.00
N GLN A 42 1.92 -1.49 1.52
CA GLN A 42 0.49 -1.72 1.59
C GLN A 42 -0.07 -0.98 2.79
N VAL A 43 -1.20 -0.34 2.62
CA VAL A 43 -1.92 0.31 3.72
C VAL A 43 -3.32 -0.26 3.80
N SER A 44 -3.99 -0.03 4.92
CA SER A 44 -5.38 -0.47 5.09
C SER A 44 -6.26 0.23 4.06
N ASP A 45 -7.25 -0.48 3.53
CA ASP A 45 -8.14 0.15 2.57
C ASP A 45 -8.96 1.28 3.20
N ALA A 46 -9.10 1.29 4.52
CA ALA A 46 -9.69 2.42 5.22
C ALA A 46 -8.80 3.66 5.18
N ASN A 47 -7.50 3.49 4.92
CA ASN A 47 -6.53 4.58 4.89
C ASN A 47 -6.01 4.82 3.48
N CYS A 48 -6.86 4.66 2.49
CA CYS A 48 -6.46 4.77 1.09
C CYS A 48 -6.56 6.20 0.59
N SER A 49 -5.87 7.09 1.27
CA SER A 49 -5.69 8.49 0.85
C SER A 49 -4.34 8.93 1.35
N PRO A 50 -3.70 9.93 0.73
CA PRO A 50 -2.35 10.32 1.16
C PRO A 50 -2.25 10.67 2.64
N ASP A 51 -3.18 11.46 3.17
CA ASP A 51 -3.12 11.86 4.57
C ASP A 51 -3.32 10.68 5.52
N ALA A 52 -4.31 9.83 5.24
CA ALA A 52 -4.57 8.69 6.09
C ALA A 52 -3.45 7.65 5.99
N ALA A 53 -2.92 7.45 4.80
CA ALA A 53 -1.80 6.53 4.61
C ALA A 53 -0.57 7.02 5.37
N ALA A 54 -0.32 8.33 5.40
CA ALA A 54 0.79 8.89 6.14
C ALA A 54 0.66 8.58 7.63
N GLY A 55 -0.54 8.71 8.18
CA GLY A 55 -0.77 8.38 9.58
C GLY A 55 -0.50 6.91 9.91
N GLU A 56 -0.77 6.03 8.98
CA GLU A 56 -0.50 4.61 9.17
C GLU A 56 0.98 4.29 9.00
N LEU A 57 1.65 4.90 8.02
CA LEU A 57 3.04 4.57 7.68
C LEU A 57 4.07 5.21 8.59
N ALA A 58 3.81 6.42 9.09
CA ALA A 58 4.81 7.14 9.87
C ALA A 58 5.33 6.33 11.05
N PRO A 59 4.50 5.71 11.89
CA PRO A 59 5.05 4.92 12.99
C PRO A 59 5.76 3.66 12.55
N ARG A 60 5.33 3.04 11.46
CA ARG A 60 6.02 1.85 10.93
C ARG A 60 7.44 2.19 10.52
N LEU A 61 7.60 3.32 9.84
CA LEU A 61 8.91 3.76 9.36
C LEU A 61 9.78 4.25 10.50
N ALA A 62 9.18 4.96 11.45
CA ALA A 62 9.92 5.48 12.60
C ALA A 62 10.54 4.37 13.44
N SER A 63 9.89 3.22 13.52
CA SER A 63 10.42 2.10 14.31
C SER A 63 11.72 1.57 13.73
N ASP A 64 12.04 1.89 12.48
CA ASP A 64 13.30 1.50 11.85
C ASP A 64 14.18 2.73 11.55
N GLY A 65 13.92 3.84 12.22
CA GLY A 65 14.77 5.02 12.13
C GLY A 65 14.52 5.92 10.93
N TRP A 66 13.41 5.73 10.21
CA TRP A 66 13.09 6.56 9.05
C TRP A 66 12.03 7.57 9.39
N THR A 67 12.20 8.79 8.87
CA THR A 67 11.20 9.84 9.00
C THR A 67 10.44 9.95 7.69
N LEU A 68 9.12 9.80 7.76
CA LEU A 68 8.28 9.96 6.58
C LEU A 68 8.23 11.42 6.19
N LEU A 69 8.56 11.73 4.94
CA LEU A 69 8.52 13.09 4.42
C LEU A 69 7.18 13.39 3.76
N THR A 70 6.73 12.50 2.90
CA THR A 70 5.47 12.71 2.21
C THR A 70 4.98 11.39 1.61
N VAL A 71 3.67 11.22 1.54
CA VAL A 71 3.05 10.18 0.73
C VAL A 71 2.72 10.82 -0.60
N LEU A 72 3.26 10.26 -1.67
CA LEU A 72 3.09 10.81 -3.00
C LEU A 72 1.72 10.48 -3.59
N SER A 73 1.29 9.23 -3.44
CA SER A 73 0.00 8.81 -3.96
C SER A 73 -0.44 7.51 -3.30
N THR A 74 -1.72 7.18 -3.49
CA THR A 74 -2.25 5.87 -3.14
C THR A 74 -2.82 5.23 -4.40
N PHE A 75 -2.78 3.90 -4.48
CA PHE A 75 -3.15 3.20 -5.70
C PHE A 75 -3.48 1.74 -5.40
N GLY A 76 -4.10 1.08 -6.35
CA GLY A 76 -4.40 -0.34 -6.25
C GLY A 76 -3.26 -1.22 -6.75
N PRO A 77 -3.47 -2.54 -6.75
CA PRO A 77 -2.42 -3.49 -7.15
C PRO A 77 -1.88 -3.26 -8.56
N GLU A 78 -2.68 -2.69 -9.43
CA GLU A 78 -2.26 -2.47 -10.81
C GLU A 78 -1.13 -1.44 -10.93
N GLY A 79 -0.89 -0.65 -9.88
CA GLY A 79 0.17 0.35 -9.88
C GLY A 79 1.50 -0.14 -9.32
N LEU A 80 1.58 -1.38 -8.86
CA LEU A 80 2.78 -1.89 -8.21
C LEU A 80 3.94 -2.10 -9.16
N GLU A 81 3.68 -2.70 -10.31
CA GLU A 81 4.75 -3.11 -11.22
C GLU A 81 5.58 -1.93 -11.70
N GLU A 82 4.94 -0.82 -12.02
CA GLU A 82 5.65 0.34 -12.53
C GLU A 82 6.52 1.04 -11.49
N ARG A 83 6.29 0.76 -10.21
CA ARG A 83 7.03 1.39 -9.10
C ARG A 83 8.10 0.50 -8.50
N LYS A 84 8.08 -0.76 -8.85
CA LYS A 84 8.93 -1.77 -8.21
C LYS A 84 10.42 -1.48 -8.35
N ALA A 85 10.85 -1.16 -9.55
CA ALA A 85 12.27 -0.90 -9.81
C ALA A 85 12.77 0.34 -9.06
N SER A 86 11.95 1.38 -9.01
CA SER A 86 12.32 2.62 -8.32
C SER A 86 12.38 2.44 -6.81
N ALA A 87 11.52 1.61 -6.25
CA ALA A 87 11.51 1.38 -4.80
C ALA A 87 12.65 0.46 -4.36
N GLY A 88 13.07 -0.46 -5.24
CA GLY A 88 14.16 -1.36 -4.93
C GLY A 88 13.88 -2.15 -3.67
N GLU A 89 14.82 -2.13 -2.72
CA GLU A 89 14.66 -2.89 -1.48
C GLU A 89 13.58 -2.32 -0.57
N PHE A 90 13.06 -1.14 -0.87
CA PHE A 90 11.95 -0.55 -0.11
C PHE A 90 10.59 -0.89 -0.73
N PHE A 91 10.56 -1.85 -1.62
CA PHE A 91 9.31 -2.30 -2.23
C PHE A 91 8.62 -3.28 -1.29
N LEU A 92 7.50 -2.88 -0.72
CA LEU A 92 6.70 -3.70 0.19
C LEU A 92 7.46 -4.18 1.44
N ARG A 93 8.48 -3.42 1.84
CA ARG A 93 9.28 -3.77 3.00
C ARG A 93 8.60 -3.36 4.31
N TYR A 94 7.89 -2.25 4.33
CA TYR A 94 7.21 -1.73 5.52
C TYR A 94 5.66 -1.83 5.37
#